data_4ab55592a1d94fa7d50c7d906d06d92d
#
_entry.id   4ab55592a1d94fa7d50c7d906d06d92d
#
_cell.length_a   1.000
_cell.length_b   1.000
_cell.length_c   1.000
_cell.angle_alpha   90.00
_cell.angle_beta   90.00
_cell.angle_gamma   90.00
#
_symmetry.space_group_name_H-M   'P 1'
#
loop_
_entity.id
_entity.type
_entity.pdbx_description
1 polymer ?
#
loop_
_entity_poly.entity_id
_entity_poly.type
_entity_poly.pdbx_seq_one_letter_code
_entity_poly.pdbx_strand_id
1 'polypeptide(L)'
;NKAKIRAELSSMRPSLDMIASGSALAILLREGEKKRKQKSIRSLLAETGELVQRVKPCFLMSPLSVSTFLTPDSVHFDVVVFDEASQIFPQDAIGAIYRADQLIVVGDSKQMPPSNFFNATIEAEDNDEETGDVTDFESILDLCSTSMQQLRLRWHYRSRYEQLITFSNKNFYDSDLVTFPSSKVDAPGIGVDYYHVDGVFDRKVHTNRKEAEFIVDLIYQNIEKYPNRSLGVVAFSVAQQDLIDKLLSKRRQSTPEKEYFFKNDGKEPFFIKNLETVQGDERDTIIFSIAYGIDAQGRLLHNFGPLNRIGGERRLNVAVTRAKCNVQLVSSMHYTDIDLKHTPAEGAKLLREYLDYAENGSIALERAISVSPFEQFDSDFELEVCDYLRSKGFAVDTQVGCSGFRIDLGLKLPDSSDYVLAIECDGATYHSSKNARDRDRLRQEILERMGWKFYRIWSTDWFRNKSVEQLRLLEAAADAVKNPTKTEVKPVDSQPTETFEEVAV
;
A
#
# COMPACT_ATOMS: atom_id res chain seq x y z
N ASN A 1 22.28 22.85 9.34
CA ASN A 1 22.59 21.64 8.57
C ASN A 1 22.33 21.79 7.07
N LYS A 2 21.12 22.20 6.58
CA LYS A 2 20.84 22.37 5.13
C LYS A 2 21.86 23.26 4.41
N ALA A 3 22.23 24.41 4.98
CA ALA A 3 23.20 25.36 4.39
C ALA A 3 24.61 24.75 4.26
N LYS A 4 25.04 23.99 5.27
CA LYS A 4 26.33 23.29 5.25
C LYS A 4 26.36 22.21 4.17
N ILE A 5 25.31 21.37 4.10
CA ILE A 5 25.18 20.34 3.08
C ILE A 5 25.14 20.96 1.66
N ARG A 6 24.41 22.07 1.48
CA ARG A 6 24.40 22.79 0.18
C ARG A 6 25.78 23.33 -0.20
N ALA A 7 26.52 23.88 0.74
CA ALA A 7 27.88 24.37 0.49
C ALA A 7 28.84 23.21 0.13
N GLU A 8 28.76 22.09 0.82
CA GLU A 8 29.54 20.89 0.52
C GLU A 8 29.20 20.33 -0.87
N LEU A 9 27.91 20.17 -1.20
CA LEU A 9 27.47 19.72 -2.52
C LEU A 9 27.87 20.70 -3.63
N SER A 10 27.83 22.01 -3.37
CA SER A 10 28.28 23.01 -4.33
C SER A 10 29.79 22.91 -4.59
N SER A 11 30.59 22.67 -3.56
CA SER A 11 32.05 22.50 -3.68
C SER A 11 32.47 21.21 -4.44
N MET A 12 31.58 20.22 -4.49
CA MET A 12 31.82 18.96 -5.21
C MET A 12 31.57 19.09 -6.72
N ARG A 13 30.89 20.15 -7.18
CA ARG A 13 30.65 20.36 -8.61
C ARG A 13 31.98 20.64 -9.36
N PRO A 14 32.22 19.99 -10.50
CA PRO A 14 33.40 20.27 -11.31
C PRO A 14 33.30 21.68 -11.92
N SER A 15 34.44 22.42 -11.92
CA SER A 15 34.52 23.68 -12.64
C SER A 15 34.55 23.43 -14.16
N LEU A 16 33.79 24.23 -14.90
CA LEU A 16 33.77 24.19 -16.35
C LEU A 16 34.82 25.12 -17.00
N ASP A 17 35.56 25.90 -16.19
CA ASP A 17 36.46 26.95 -16.70
C ASP A 17 37.73 26.40 -17.31
N MET A 18 38.21 25.22 -16.89
CA MET A 18 39.39 24.56 -17.50
C MET A 18 39.13 23.03 -17.62
N ILE A 19 38.71 22.58 -18.78
CA ILE A 19 38.47 21.17 -19.07
C ILE A 19 39.71 20.58 -19.73
N ALA A 20 40.49 19.81 -18.98
CA ALA A 20 41.64 19.10 -19.54
C ALA A 20 41.15 18.02 -20.55
N SER A 21 41.81 17.96 -21.72
CA SER A 21 41.54 16.94 -22.73
C SER A 21 41.76 15.55 -22.13
N GLY A 22 40.76 14.65 -22.25
CA GLY A 22 40.82 13.29 -21.69
C GLY A 22 40.38 13.18 -20.24
N SER A 23 40.01 14.28 -19.55
CA SER A 23 39.43 14.21 -18.21
C SER A 23 38.05 13.56 -18.20
N ALA A 24 37.64 13.00 -17.07
CA ALA A 24 36.31 12.40 -16.93
C ALA A 24 35.19 13.37 -17.31
N LEU A 25 35.32 14.66 -16.98
CA LEU A 25 34.37 15.70 -17.38
C LEU A 25 34.34 15.89 -18.92
N ALA A 26 35.51 15.94 -19.56
CA ALA A 26 35.58 16.06 -21.04
C ALA A 26 34.95 14.85 -21.75
N ILE A 27 35.12 13.65 -21.18
CA ILE A 27 34.50 12.42 -21.67
C ILE A 27 32.99 12.51 -21.56
N LEU A 28 32.43 12.88 -20.39
CA LEU A 28 30.99 12.99 -20.17
C LEU A 28 30.34 14.02 -21.08
N LEU A 29 30.92 15.21 -21.22
CA LEU A 29 30.39 16.25 -22.10
C LEU A 29 30.37 15.78 -23.55
N ARG A 30 31.49 15.21 -24.03
CA ARG A 30 31.58 14.69 -25.39
C ARG A 30 30.58 13.56 -25.68
N GLU A 31 30.35 12.63 -24.70
CA GLU A 31 29.38 11.57 -24.86
C GLU A 31 27.94 12.08 -24.82
N GLY A 32 27.66 13.13 -24.03
CA GLY A 32 26.34 13.79 -23.96
C GLY A 32 25.97 14.50 -25.30
N GLU A 33 26.96 15.03 -26.03
CA GLU A 33 26.73 15.68 -27.32
C GLU A 33 26.54 14.68 -28.48
N LYS A 34 26.97 13.43 -28.34
CA LYS A 34 26.88 12.41 -29.36
C LYS A 34 25.46 11.96 -29.65
N LYS A 35 24.99 12.06 -30.85
CA LYS A 35 23.71 11.52 -31.33
C LYS A 35 23.76 10.03 -31.72
N ARG A 36 24.94 9.49 -32.01
CA ARG A 36 25.16 8.09 -32.40
C ARG A 36 26.52 7.58 -31.92
N LYS A 37 26.68 6.25 -31.82
CA LYS A 37 27.90 5.57 -31.37
C LYS A 37 28.40 6.03 -30.00
N GLN A 38 27.46 6.19 -29.07
CA GLN A 38 27.77 6.43 -27.67
C GLN A 38 28.50 5.23 -27.07
N LYS A 39 29.34 5.46 -26.07
CA LYS A 39 29.95 4.41 -25.26
C LYS A 39 28.87 3.60 -24.52
N SER A 40 29.15 2.33 -24.28
CA SER A 40 28.30 1.55 -23.35
C SER A 40 28.33 2.17 -21.97
N ILE A 41 27.22 2.05 -21.22
CA ILE A 41 27.11 2.56 -19.84
C ILE A 41 28.25 2.02 -18.97
N ARG A 42 28.59 0.73 -19.10
CA ARG A 42 29.69 0.09 -18.37
C ARG A 42 31.03 0.77 -18.64
N SER A 43 31.35 1.00 -19.95
CA SER A 43 32.60 1.64 -20.36
C SER A 43 32.66 3.09 -19.88
N LEU A 44 31.53 3.79 -19.93
CA LEU A 44 31.44 5.17 -19.49
C LEU A 44 31.67 5.28 -17.99
N LEU A 45 30.99 4.47 -17.19
CA LEU A 45 31.13 4.45 -15.72
C LEU A 45 32.52 3.96 -15.28
N ALA A 46 33.16 3.06 -16.03
CA ALA A 46 34.54 2.65 -15.74
C ALA A 46 35.53 3.81 -15.88
N GLU A 47 35.29 4.76 -16.79
CA GLU A 47 36.17 5.90 -17.01
C GLU A 47 35.80 7.16 -16.22
N THR A 48 34.53 7.28 -15.80
CA THR A 48 33.98 8.52 -15.22
C THR A 48 33.21 8.31 -13.92
N GLY A 49 33.18 7.09 -13.40
CA GLY A 49 32.30 6.69 -12.28
C GLY A 49 32.49 7.54 -11.02
N GLU A 50 33.72 7.85 -10.65
CA GLU A 50 34.03 8.72 -9.50
C GLU A 50 33.44 10.13 -9.65
N LEU A 51 33.55 10.72 -10.86
CA LEU A 51 32.96 12.03 -11.13
C LEU A 51 31.42 11.96 -11.16
N VAL A 52 30.86 10.91 -11.77
CA VAL A 52 29.40 10.69 -11.79
C VAL A 52 28.88 10.57 -10.36
N GLN A 53 29.53 9.79 -9.52
CA GLN A 53 29.15 9.61 -8.11
C GLN A 53 29.24 10.93 -7.32
N ARG A 54 30.26 11.75 -7.56
CA ARG A 54 30.38 13.08 -6.91
C ARG A 54 29.23 14.01 -7.30
N VAL A 55 28.77 13.96 -8.53
CA VAL A 55 27.68 14.81 -9.03
C VAL A 55 26.30 14.22 -8.70
N LYS A 56 26.19 12.90 -8.75
CA LYS A 56 24.98 12.12 -8.48
C LYS A 56 25.30 10.99 -7.51
N PRO A 57 25.31 11.23 -6.21
CA PRO A 57 25.79 10.27 -5.21
C PRO A 57 24.84 9.10 -4.97
N CYS A 58 23.58 9.19 -5.42
CA CYS A 58 22.58 8.13 -5.26
C CYS A 58 22.31 7.44 -6.60
N PHE A 59 22.47 6.10 -6.61
CA PHE A 59 22.21 5.24 -7.76
C PHE A 59 21.02 4.35 -7.47
N LEU A 60 20.00 4.36 -8.33
CA LEU A 60 18.86 3.47 -8.30
C LEU A 60 19.03 2.43 -9.39
N MET A 61 19.27 1.18 -9.01
CA MET A 61 19.60 0.10 -9.94
C MET A 61 19.03 -1.23 -9.43
N SER A 62 18.68 -2.14 -10.35
CA SER A 62 18.45 -3.53 -9.95
C SER A 62 19.78 -4.24 -9.68
N PRO A 63 19.81 -5.32 -8.86
CA PRO A 63 21.03 -6.09 -8.60
C PRO A 63 21.75 -6.55 -9.89
N LEU A 64 21.00 -7.00 -10.89
CA LEU A 64 21.53 -7.37 -12.20
C LEU A 64 22.18 -6.18 -12.92
N SER A 65 21.55 -5.00 -12.86
CA SER A 65 22.11 -3.78 -13.45
C SER A 65 23.41 -3.36 -12.76
N VAL A 66 23.50 -3.50 -11.43
CA VAL A 66 24.74 -3.26 -10.69
C VAL A 66 25.87 -4.14 -11.21
N SER A 67 25.65 -5.45 -11.31
CA SER A 67 26.64 -6.41 -11.80
C SER A 67 27.01 -6.18 -13.25
N THR A 68 26.07 -5.71 -14.08
CA THR A 68 26.29 -5.48 -15.52
C THR A 68 27.05 -4.18 -15.78
N PHE A 69 26.72 -3.08 -15.10
CA PHE A 69 27.18 -1.75 -15.47
C PHE A 69 28.29 -1.20 -14.58
N LEU A 70 28.38 -1.63 -13.31
CA LEU A 70 29.44 -1.20 -12.41
C LEU A 70 30.55 -2.26 -12.38
N THR A 71 31.77 -1.86 -12.74
CA THR A 71 32.93 -2.72 -12.49
C THR A 71 33.25 -2.71 -10.99
N PRO A 72 33.78 -3.81 -10.41
CA PRO A 72 33.98 -3.90 -8.94
C PRO A 72 34.72 -2.71 -8.33
N ASP A 73 35.72 -2.19 -9.04
CA ASP A 73 36.63 -1.17 -8.53
C ASP A 73 36.31 0.24 -9.04
N SER A 74 35.22 0.45 -9.82
CA SER A 74 34.94 1.75 -10.43
C SER A 74 34.16 2.71 -9.56
N VAL A 75 33.31 2.19 -8.67
CA VAL A 75 32.45 2.98 -7.80
C VAL A 75 32.23 2.21 -6.50
N HIS A 76 32.46 2.87 -5.37
CA HIS A 76 32.18 2.34 -4.03
C HIS A 76 31.21 3.27 -3.32
N PHE A 77 30.31 2.70 -2.49
CA PHE A 77 29.24 3.42 -1.81
C PHE A 77 29.39 3.31 -0.29
N ASP A 78 29.00 4.33 0.42
CA ASP A 78 28.94 4.27 1.89
C ASP A 78 27.84 3.30 2.34
N VAL A 79 26.71 3.26 1.61
CA VAL A 79 25.52 2.47 1.97
C VAL A 79 24.88 1.86 0.75
N VAL A 80 24.52 0.58 0.82
CA VAL A 80 23.58 -0.08 -0.08
C VAL A 80 22.25 -0.31 0.66
N VAL A 81 21.15 0.04 0.01
CA VAL A 81 19.80 -0.19 0.50
C VAL A 81 19.09 -1.11 -0.48
N PHE A 82 18.67 -2.29 -0.04
CA PHE A 82 17.75 -3.14 -0.78
C PHE A 82 16.33 -2.77 -0.37
N ASP A 83 15.52 -2.39 -1.35
CA ASP A 83 14.07 -2.24 -1.21
C ASP A 83 13.39 -3.43 -1.88
N GLU A 84 12.19 -3.82 -1.39
CA GLU A 84 11.49 -5.05 -1.80
C GLU A 84 12.39 -6.30 -1.70
N ALA A 85 13.18 -6.38 -0.64
CA ALA A 85 14.21 -7.41 -0.46
C ALA A 85 13.65 -8.83 -0.34
N SER A 86 12.37 -8.99 -0.04
CA SER A 86 11.65 -10.27 -0.11
C SER A 86 11.62 -10.88 -1.52
N GLN A 87 11.83 -10.06 -2.57
CA GLN A 87 11.82 -10.49 -3.97
C GLN A 87 13.21 -10.71 -4.56
N ILE A 88 14.28 -10.61 -3.78
CA ILE A 88 15.66 -10.68 -4.27
C ILE A 88 16.30 -11.94 -3.73
N PHE A 89 16.83 -12.78 -4.63
CA PHE A 89 17.61 -13.96 -4.23
C PHE A 89 18.92 -13.55 -3.55
N PRO A 90 19.39 -14.27 -2.52
CA PRO A 90 20.65 -13.97 -1.84
C PRO A 90 21.84 -13.82 -2.77
N GLN A 91 21.98 -14.70 -3.76
CA GLN A 91 23.06 -14.71 -4.73
C GLN A 91 23.06 -13.45 -5.62
N ASP A 92 21.89 -12.91 -5.96
CA ASP A 92 21.77 -11.71 -6.79
C ASP A 92 22.21 -10.44 -6.04
N ALA A 93 22.06 -10.44 -4.71
CA ALA A 93 22.42 -9.32 -3.85
C ALA A 93 23.94 -9.13 -3.67
N ILE A 94 24.74 -10.21 -3.79
CA ILE A 94 26.17 -10.22 -3.50
C ILE A 94 26.91 -9.12 -4.24
N GLY A 95 26.60 -8.95 -5.53
CA GLY A 95 27.26 -7.95 -6.37
C GLY A 95 27.09 -6.52 -5.89
N ALA A 96 25.93 -6.19 -5.34
CA ALA A 96 25.65 -4.88 -4.76
C ALA A 96 26.28 -4.72 -3.38
N ILE A 97 26.17 -5.76 -2.52
CA ILE A 97 26.76 -5.76 -1.17
C ILE A 97 28.26 -5.55 -1.21
N TYR A 98 28.95 -6.20 -2.15
CA TYR A 98 30.41 -6.07 -2.32
C TYR A 98 30.88 -4.63 -2.58
N ARG A 99 29.99 -3.75 -3.07
CA ARG A 99 30.30 -2.37 -3.45
C ARG A 99 29.94 -1.32 -2.41
N ALA A 100 29.65 -1.72 -1.18
CA ALA A 100 29.26 -0.81 -0.12
C ALA A 100 29.82 -1.22 1.25
N ASP A 101 30.01 -0.22 2.13
CA ASP A 101 30.49 -0.44 3.50
C ASP A 101 29.38 -0.83 4.47
N GLN A 102 28.16 -0.37 4.20
CA GLN A 102 26.99 -0.60 5.08
C GLN A 102 25.82 -1.18 4.27
N LEU A 103 25.14 -2.15 4.87
CA LEU A 103 23.95 -2.80 4.30
C LEU A 103 22.70 -2.45 5.09
N ILE A 104 21.66 -2.01 4.37
CA ILE A 104 20.30 -1.84 4.89
C ILE A 104 19.37 -2.68 4.01
N VAL A 105 18.58 -3.55 4.64
CA VAL A 105 17.65 -4.44 3.95
C VAL A 105 16.23 -4.09 4.36
N VAL A 106 15.40 -3.69 3.39
CA VAL A 106 14.00 -3.30 3.59
C VAL A 106 13.12 -4.22 2.77
N GLY A 107 12.09 -4.78 3.38
CA GLY A 107 11.17 -5.68 2.71
C GLY A 107 10.07 -6.18 3.64
N ASP A 108 9.21 -7.02 3.09
CA ASP A 108 8.07 -7.60 3.80
C ASP A 108 7.97 -9.09 3.50
N SER A 109 8.27 -9.93 4.49
CA SER A 109 8.19 -11.40 4.38
C SER A 109 6.75 -11.93 4.20
N LYS A 110 5.75 -11.08 4.40
CA LYS A 110 4.33 -11.41 4.18
C LYS A 110 3.85 -11.04 2.77
N GLN A 111 4.75 -10.53 1.92
CA GLN A 111 4.53 -10.31 0.49
C GLN A 111 5.23 -11.41 -0.33
N MET A 112 5.16 -11.29 -1.68
CA MET A 112 5.64 -12.37 -2.55
C MET A 112 7.15 -12.56 -2.45
N PRO A 113 7.60 -13.83 -2.46
CA PRO A 113 9.01 -14.18 -2.56
C PRO A 113 9.56 -13.94 -3.98
N PRO A 114 10.88 -14.12 -4.20
CA PRO A 114 11.45 -14.10 -5.53
C PRO A 114 10.76 -15.11 -6.46
N SER A 115 10.52 -14.74 -7.71
CA SER A 115 9.87 -15.65 -8.65
C SER A 115 10.88 -16.63 -9.27
N ASN A 116 10.67 -17.92 -9.09
CA ASN A 116 11.44 -19.01 -9.73
C ASN A 116 11.02 -19.28 -11.17
N PHE A 117 10.39 -18.33 -11.86
CA PHE A 117 9.85 -18.56 -13.20
C PHE A 117 10.89 -19.08 -14.21
N PHE A 118 12.15 -18.65 -14.07
CA PHE A 118 13.24 -19.12 -14.92
C PHE A 118 13.91 -20.42 -14.41
N ASN A 119 13.88 -20.70 -13.13
CA ASN A 119 14.50 -21.90 -12.54
C ASN A 119 13.61 -23.14 -12.71
N ALA A 120 12.30 -23.00 -12.73
CA ALA A 120 11.36 -24.11 -12.95
C ALA A 120 11.54 -24.82 -14.33
N THR A 121 12.19 -24.16 -15.29
CA THR A 121 12.52 -24.75 -16.60
C THR A 121 13.79 -25.60 -16.52
N ILE A 122 14.67 -25.35 -15.55
CA ILE A 122 15.93 -26.09 -15.39
C ILE A 122 15.74 -27.31 -14.48
N GLU A 123 14.91 -27.20 -13.44
CA GLU A 123 14.63 -28.32 -12.50
C GLU A 123 13.79 -29.47 -13.10
N ALA A 124 13.19 -29.25 -14.29
CA ALA A 124 12.45 -30.30 -14.99
C ALA A 124 13.37 -31.31 -15.70
N GLU A 125 14.66 -31.04 -15.81
CA GLU A 125 15.63 -31.91 -16.51
C GLU A 125 16.59 -32.66 -15.58
N ASP A 126 16.73 -32.27 -14.29
CA ASP A 126 17.63 -32.91 -13.35
C ASP A 126 16.84 -33.51 -12.13
N ASN A 127 16.19 -34.64 -12.36
CA ASN A 127 15.84 -35.59 -11.30
C ASN A 127 17.01 -36.53 -11.13
N ASP A 128 17.99 -36.16 -10.30
CA ASP A 128 18.77 -37.15 -9.53
C ASP A 128 19.66 -36.47 -8.49
N GLU A 129 19.57 -37.04 -7.27
CA GLU A 129 20.49 -36.99 -6.14
C GLU A 129 20.29 -35.89 -5.08
N GLU A 130 19.92 -36.41 -3.93
CA GLU A 130 20.10 -35.88 -2.57
C GLU A 130 21.44 -35.14 -2.42
N THR A 131 21.43 -33.85 -2.46
CA THR A 131 22.48 -33.04 -1.83
C THR A 131 21.89 -32.36 -0.61
N GLY A 132 22.41 -32.78 0.54
CA GLY A 132 21.94 -32.44 1.85
C GLY A 132 21.87 -30.93 2.13
N ASP A 133 20.85 -30.59 2.89
CA ASP A 133 20.71 -29.52 3.88
C ASP A 133 21.63 -28.28 3.73
N VAL A 134 21.50 -27.58 2.61
CA VAL A 134 21.66 -26.14 2.65
C VAL A 134 20.23 -25.60 2.75
N THR A 135 19.84 -25.10 3.88
CA THR A 135 18.60 -24.33 4.04
C THR A 135 18.74 -23.12 3.14
N ASP A 136 18.32 -23.25 1.88
CA ASP A 136 18.31 -22.15 0.94
C ASP A 136 17.28 -21.12 1.43
N PHE A 137 17.78 -19.98 1.88
CA PHE A 137 16.93 -18.87 2.25
C PHE A 137 16.18 -18.40 1.02
N GLU A 138 14.88 -18.22 1.16
CA GLU A 138 13.99 -17.84 0.08
C GLU A 138 14.39 -16.46 -0.52
N SER A 139 14.84 -15.52 0.33
CA SER A 139 15.23 -14.17 -0.07
C SER A 139 16.41 -13.64 0.73
N ILE A 140 17.01 -12.54 0.24
CA ILE A 140 18.04 -11.80 1.00
C ILE A 140 17.46 -11.23 2.31
N LEU A 141 16.17 -10.90 2.36
CA LEU A 141 15.49 -10.46 3.58
C LEU A 141 15.52 -11.58 4.64
N ASP A 142 15.17 -12.81 4.25
CA ASP A 142 15.15 -13.95 5.17
C ASP A 142 16.57 -14.27 5.65
N LEU A 143 17.54 -14.29 4.76
CA LEU A 143 18.94 -14.51 5.13
C LEU A 143 19.43 -13.46 6.15
N CYS A 144 19.22 -12.19 5.88
CA CYS A 144 19.66 -11.11 6.76
C CYS A 144 18.91 -11.10 8.10
N SER A 145 17.65 -11.54 8.12
CA SER A 145 16.85 -11.58 9.34
C SER A 145 17.37 -12.56 10.39
N THR A 146 18.21 -13.52 10.01
CA THR A 146 18.83 -14.49 10.96
C THR A 146 19.98 -13.91 11.76
N SER A 147 20.65 -12.87 11.27
CA SER A 147 21.91 -12.35 11.84
C SER A 147 21.92 -10.84 12.08
N MET A 148 21.01 -10.08 11.47
CA MET A 148 20.95 -8.63 11.59
C MET A 148 19.83 -8.20 12.54
N GLN A 149 20.02 -7.00 13.16
CA GLN A 149 18.99 -6.39 13.98
C GLN A 149 17.79 -6.02 13.11
N GLN A 150 16.60 -6.44 13.53
CA GLN A 150 15.35 -6.15 12.85
C GLN A 150 14.63 -4.98 13.50
N LEU A 151 14.10 -4.09 12.68
CA LEU A 151 13.23 -2.97 13.08
C LEU A 151 11.95 -3.05 12.25
N ARG A 152 10.80 -3.15 12.93
CA ARG A 152 9.50 -3.23 12.26
C ARG A 152 8.91 -1.83 12.07
N LEU A 153 8.57 -1.49 10.81
CA LEU A 153 7.78 -0.30 10.51
C LEU A 153 6.31 -0.62 10.76
N ARG A 154 5.70 0.07 11.71
CA ARG A 154 4.34 -0.23 12.18
C ARG A 154 3.27 0.67 11.57
N TRP A 155 3.64 1.80 10.97
CA TRP A 155 2.68 2.77 10.47
C TRP A 155 2.27 2.46 9.05
N HIS A 156 0.95 2.25 8.86
CA HIS A 156 0.35 2.07 7.55
C HIS A 156 -0.29 3.38 7.08
N TYR A 157 0.07 3.86 5.90
CA TYR A 157 -0.39 5.14 5.34
C TYR A 157 -0.94 5.05 3.91
N ARG A 158 -0.77 3.90 3.21
CA ARG A 158 -1.25 3.71 1.83
C ARG A 158 -2.77 3.77 1.76
N SER A 159 -3.43 2.96 2.55
CA SER A 159 -4.89 2.89 2.57
C SER A 159 -5.48 4.08 3.31
N ARG A 160 -6.35 4.83 2.63
CA ARG A 160 -7.04 5.99 3.20
C ARG A 160 -8.16 5.60 4.16
N TYR A 161 -8.61 4.36 4.05
CA TYR A 161 -9.69 3.79 4.85
C TYR A 161 -9.19 2.54 5.55
N GLU A 162 -9.40 2.50 6.84
CA GLU A 162 -8.92 1.43 7.72
C GLU A 162 -9.42 0.04 7.28
N GLN A 163 -10.65 -0.02 6.76
CA GLN A 163 -11.26 -1.25 6.23
C GLN A 163 -10.40 -1.96 5.17
N LEU A 164 -9.60 -1.22 4.40
CA LEU A 164 -8.76 -1.81 3.35
C LEU A 164 -7.58 -2.61 3.88
N ILE A 165 -7.10 -2.30 5.09
CA ILE A 165 -5.93 -2.96 5.67
C ILE A 165 -6.27 -3.86 6.86
N THR A 166 -7.46 -3.72 7.44
CA THR A 166 -7.85 -4.43 8.67
C THR A 166 -7.74 -5.94 8.52
N PHE A 167 -8.19 -6.49 7.39
CA PHE A 167 -8.06 -7.92 7.09
C PHE A 167 -6.59 -8.38 7.10
N SER A 168 -5.73 -7.66 6.39
CA SER A 168 -4.30 -7.96 6.31
C SER A 168 -3.60 -7.75 7.65
N ASN A 169 -3.95 -6.69 8.38
CA ASN A 169 -3.37 -6.41 9.69
C ASN A 169 -3.61 -7.58 10.66
N LYS A 170 -4.84 -8.10 10.68
CA LYS A 170 -5.21 -9.24 11.52
C LYS A 170 -4.49 -10.53 11.11
N ASN A 171 -4.53 -10.88 9.82
CA ASN A 171 -4.12 -12.21 9.37
C ASN A 171 -2.62 -12.35 9.07
N PHE A 172 -1.92 -11.24 8.82
CA PHE A 172 -0.50 -11.26 8.42
C PHE A 172 0.42 -10.48 9.34
N TYR A 173 -0.09 -9.46 10.05
CA TYR A 173 0.73 -8.52 10.81
C TYR A 173 0.40 -8.50 12.30
N ASP A 174 -0.25 -9.54 12.82
CA ASP A 174 -0.55 -9.74 14.25
C ASP A 174 -1.33 -8.58 14.89
N SER A 175 -2.10 -7.83 14.09
CA SER A 175 -2.78 -6.60 14.48
C SER A 175 -1.84 -5.49 14.99
N ASP A 176 -0.55 -5.55 14.64
CA ASP A 176 0.50 -4.62 15.11
C ASP A 176 0.66 -3.37 14.23
N LEU A 177 0.03 -3.33 13.05
CA LEU A 177 0.04 -2.13 12.22
C LEU A 177 -0.83 -1.04 12.84
N VAL A 178 -0.25 0.14 12.93
CA VAL A 178 -0.96 1.36 13.35
C VAL A 178 -1.66 1.93 12.13
N THR A 179 -2.99 1.92 12.15
CA THR A 179 -3.84 2.55 11.15
C THR A 179 -4.54 3.75 11.76
N PHE A 180 -5.09 4.60 10.92
CA PHE A 180 -5.81 5.79 11.37
C PHE A 180 -7.28 5.66 10.99
N PRO A 181 -8.20 5.86 11.95
CA PRO A 181 -9.61 5.77 11.66
C PRO A 181 -10.05 6.80 10.63
N SER A 182 -10.98 6.41 9.77
CA SER A 182 -11.57 7.30 8.78
C SER A 182 -12.73 8.09 9.36
N SER A 183 -12.86 9.35 8.96
CA SER A 183 -14.06 10.15 9.25
C SER A 183 -15.31 9.67 8.49
N LYS A 184 -15.13 8.89 7.41
CA LYS A 184 -16.21 8.29 6.62
C LYS A 184 -16.24 6.79 6.83
N VAL A 185 -17.43 6.27 7.15
CA VAL A 185 -17.61 4.84 7.50
C VAL A 185 -18.29 4.06 6.38
N ASP A 186 -19.42 4.54 5.86
CA ASP A 186 -20.26 3.79 4.91
C ASP A 186 -20.55 4.57 3.60
N ALA A 187 -19.66 5.47 3.19
CA ALA A 187 -19.89 6.20 1.95
C ALA A 187 -19.63 5.32 0.71
N PRO A 188 -20.42 5.45 -0.37
CA PRO A 188 -20.22 4.68 -1.59
C PRO A 188 -18.83 4.90 -2.20
N GLY A 189 -18.16 3.80 -2.60
CA GLY A 189 -16.84 3.85 -3.22
C GLY A 189 -15.68 4.06 -2.24
N ILE A 190 -15.87 3.66 -0.98
CA ILE A 190 -14.80 3.56 0.03
C ILE A 190 -14.82 2.18 0.68
N GLY A 191 -13.69 1.75 1.23
CA GLY A 191 -13.60 0.44 1.88
C GLY A 191 -13.72 -0.72 0.90
N VAL A 192 -14.43 -1.77 1.29
CA VAL A 192 -14.59 -3.00 0.49
C VAL A 192 -16.05 -3.20 0.12
N ASP A 193 -16.34 -3.18 -1.18
CA ASP A 193 -17.67 -3.47 -1.73
C ASP A 193 -17.68 -4.90 -2.30
N TYR A 194 -18.73 -5.65 -2.05
CA TYR A 194 -18.95 -6.99 -2.60
C TYR A 194 -20.05 -6.98 -3.67
N TYR A 195 -19.78 -7.60 -4.81
CA TYR A 195 -20.71 -7.78 -5.92
C TYR A 195 -20.86 -9.26 -6.25
N HIS A 196 -22.03 -9.83 -5.94
CA HIS A 196 -22.35 -11.18 -6.38
C HIS A 196 -22.86 -11.15 -7.83
N VAL A 197 -22.30 -12.04 -8.66
CA VAL A 197 -22.71 -12.24 -10.06
C VAL A 197 -23.09 -13.69 -10.24
N ASP A 198 -24.32 -13.94 -10.68
CA ASP A 198 -24.78 -15.30 -10.99
C ASP A 198 -24.12 -15.83 -12.28
N GLY A 199 -22.83 -16.16 -12.17
CA GLY A 199 -21.94 -16.62 -13.22
C GLY A 199 -21.59 -18.10 -13.06
N VAL A 200 -21.19 -18.73 -14.16
CA VAL A 200 -20.75 -20.13 -14.20
C VAL A 200 -19.27 -20.19 -14.57
N PHE A 201 -18.50 -20.93 -13.79
CA PHE A 201 -17.08 -21.16 -14.09
C PHE A 201 -16.92 -22.21 -15.19
N ASP A 202 -16.34 -21.82 -16.30
CA ASP A 202 -15.97 -22.75 -17.37
C ASP A 202 -14.63 -23.41 -17.07
N ARG A 203 -14.65 -24.70 -16.74
CA ARG A 203 -13.47 -25.50 -16.39
C ARG A 203 -12.50 -25.74 -17.55
N LYS A 204 -12.97 -25.64 -18.82
CA LYS A 204 -12.13 -25.90 -19.98
C LYS A 204 -11.20 -24.74 -20.30
N VAL A 205 -11.74 -23.53 -20.17
CA VAL A 205 -11.02 -22.29 -20.46
C VAL A 205 -10.62 -21.51 -19.19
N HIS A 206 -11.00 -22.01 -18.01
CA HIS A 206 -10.72 -21.41 -16.70
C HIS A 206 -11.18 -19.95 -16.56
N THR A 207 -12.38 -19.65 -17.05
CA THR A 207 -12.96 -18.32 -17.03
C THR A 207 -14.40 -18.29 -16.52
N ASN A 208 -14.83 -17.12 -16.06
CA ASN A 208 -16.21 -16.81 -15.76
C ASN A 208 -16.65 -15.62 -16.62
N ARG A 209 -17.39 -15.90 -17.68
CA ARG A 209 -17.74 -14.91 -18.69
C ARG A 209 -18.67 -13.82 -18.17
N LYS A 210 -19.70 -14.18 -17.39
CA LYS A 210 -20.64 -13.18 -16.83
C LYS A 210 -19.94 -12.23 -15.87
N GLU A 211 -19.04 -12.76 -15.05
CA GLU A 211 -18.23 -11.96 -14.15
C GLU A 211 -17.34 -10.99 -14.93
N ALA A 212 -16.69 -11.45 -16.01
CA ALA A 212 -15.87 -10.60 -16.86
C ALA A 212 -16.67 -9.49 -17.56
N GLU A 213 -17.89 -9.79 -18.04
CA GLU A 213 -18.81 -8.83 -18.63
C GLU A 213 -19.25 -7.78 -17.60
N PHE A 214 -19.61 -8.21 -16.38
CA PHE A 214 -19.95 -7.32 -15.27
C PHE A 214 -18.80 -6.38 -14.89
N ILE A 215 -17.56 -6.91 -14.86
CA ILE A 215 -16.37 -6.10 -14.56
C ILE A 215 -16.14 -5.01 -15.61
N VAL A 216 -16.36 -5.31 -16.90
CA VAL A 216 -16.26 -4.31 -17.96
C VAL A 216 -17.31 -3.19 -17.74
N ASP A 217 -18.53 -3.52 -17.38
CA ASP A 217 -19.56 -2.52 -17.07
C ASP A 217 -19.18 -1.71 -15.80
N LEU A 218 -18.63 -2.38 -14.78
CA LEU A 218 -18.17 -1.74 -13.54
C LEU A 218 -17.01 -0.76 -13.77
N ILE A 219 -16.08 -1.07 -14.70
CA ILE A 219 -15.01 -0.14 -15.13
C ILE A 219 -15.64 1.16 -15.65
N TYR A 220 -16.62 1.07 -16.55
CA TYR A 220 -17.26 2.25 -17.11
C TYR A 220 -18.06 3.06 -16.06
N GLN A 221 -18.74 2.37 -15.15
CA GLN A 221 -19.41 3.03 -14.00
C GLN A 221 -18.42 3.79 -13.13
N ASN A 222 -17.23 3.22 -12.87
CA ASN A 222 -16.19 3.93 -12.11
C ASN A 222 -15.67 5.16 -12.85
N ILE A 223 -15.43 5.09 -14.16
CA ILE A 223 -15.01 6.23 -14.99
C ILE A 223 -16.02 7.38 -14.91
N GLU A 224 -17.31 7.06 -14.89
CA GLU A 224 -18.38 8.07 -14.81
C GLU A 224 -18.55 8.65 -13.41
N LYS A 225 -18.57 7.78 -12.41
CA LYS A 225 -18.83 8.18 -11.02
C LYS A 225 -17.62 8.81 -10.33
N TYR A 226 -16.41 8.37 -10.70
CA TYR A 226 -15.16 8.81 -10.08
C TYR A 226 -14.08 9.17 -11.12
N PRO A 227 -14.30 10.19 -11.96
CA PRO A 227 -13.45 10.48 -13.13
C PRO A 227 -11.99 10.83 -12.77
N ASN A 228 -11.74 11.23 -11.53
CA ASN A 228 -10.40 11.62 -11.05
C ASN A 228 -9.69 10.51 -10.27
N ARG A 229 -10.29 9.31 -10.12
CA ARG A 229 -9.68 8.19 -9.43
C ARG A 229 -8.94 7.29 -10.40
N SER A 230 -7.76 6.87 -9.99
CA SER A 230 -7.04 5.80 -10.68
C SER A 230 -7.72 4.45 -10.45
N LEU A 231 -7.71 3.60 -11.49
CA LEU A 231 -8.43 2.32 -11.49
C LEU A 231 -7.52 1.19 -11.96
N GLY A 232 -7.58 0.06 -11.27
CA GLY A 232 -6.95 -1.18 -11.67
C GLY A 232 -7.90 -2.36 -11.56
N VAL A 233 -7.66 -3.39 -12.37
CA VAL A 233 -8.36 -4.67 -12.30
C VAL A 233 -7.35 -5.77 -11.99
N VAL A 234 -7.68 -6.63 -11.04
CA VAL A 234 -6.86 -7.79 -10.67
C VAL A 234 -7.69 -9.06 -10.80
N ALA A 235 -7.34 -9.89 -11.77
CA ALA A 235 -7.95 -11.20 -11.95
C ALA A 235 -7.17 -12.28 -11.19
N PHE A 236 -7.88 -13.26 -10.64
CA PHE A 236 -7.25 -14.36 -9.89
C PHE A 236 -6.66 -15.44 -10.80
N SER A 237 -6.89 -15.35 -12.11
CA SER A 237 -6.24 -16.21 -13.11
C SER A 237 -5.85 -15.43 -14.36
N VAL A 238 -4.82 -15.91 -15.07
CA VAL A 238 -4.39 -15.33 -16.36
C VAL A 238 -5.50 -15.44 -17.41
N ALA A 239 -6.18 -16.58 -17.48
CA ALA A 239 -7.27 -16.78 -18.45
C ALA A 239 -8.42 -15.77 -18.26
N GLN A 240 -8.75 -15.43 -17.01
CA GLN A 240 -9.76 -14.42 -16.71
C GLN A 240 -9.28 -13.00 -17.04
N GLN A 241 -8.01 -12.71 -16.76
CA GLN A 241 -7.38 -11.45 -17.16
C GLN A 241 -7.51 -11.23 -18.66
N ASP A 242 -7.11 -12.22 -19.47
CA ASP A 242 -7.16 -12.16 -20.94
C ASP A 242 -8.60 -11.99 -21.45
N LEU A 243 -9.57 -12.65 -20.81
CA LEU A 243 -10.98 -12.52 -21.16
C LEU A 243 -11.49 -11.09 -20.89
N ILE A 244 -11.17 -10.53 -19.72
CA ILE A 244 -11.57 -9.15 -19.36
C ILE A 244 -10.92 -8.17 -20.35
N ASP A 245 -9.63 -8.31 -20.64
CA ASP A 245 -8.93 -7.43 -21.59
C ASP A 245 -9.55 -7.47 -22.99
N LYS A 246 -9.89 -8.68 -23.47
CA LYS A 246 -10.55 -8.87 -24.76
C LYS A 246 -11.93 -8.21 -24.80
N LEU A 247 -12.73 -8.37 -23.76
CA LEU A 247 -14.07 -7.76 -23.67
C LEU A 247 -13.97 -6.24 -23.55
N LEU A 248 -13.06 -5.73 -22.74
CA LEU A 248 -12.79 -4.32 -22.60
C LEU A 248 -12.33 -3.69 -23.91
N SER A 249 -11.37 -4.33 -24.60
CA SER A 249 -10.88 -3.88 -25.92
C SER A 249 -12.03 -3.76 -26.95
N LYS A 250 -12.97 -4.71 -26.95
CA LYS A 250 -14.18 -4.63 -27.79
C LYS A 250 -15.09 -3.46 -27.38
N ARG A 251 -15.30 -3.25 -26.08
CA ARG A 251 -16.14 -2.15 -25.57
C ARG A 251 -15.52 -0.78 -25.91
N ARG A 252 -14.21 -0.61 -25.76
CA ARG A 252 -13.47 0.62 -26.11
C ARG A 252 -13.67 1.05 -27.54
N GLN A 253 -13.71 0.10 -28.48
CA GLN A 253 -14.00 0.38 -29.90
C GLN A 253 -15.38 0.99 -30.10
N SER A 254 -16.35 0.66 -29.27
CA SER A 254 -17.72 1.18 -29.34
C SER A 254 -17.97 2.45 -28.52
N THR A 255 -16.99 2.87 -27.68
CA THR A 255 -17.09 4.03 -26.78
C THR A 255 -15.82 4.90 -26.84
N PRO A 256 -15.50 5.47 -28.03
CA PRO A 256 -14.27 6.23 -28.22
C PRO A 256 -14.19 7.50 -27.36
N GLU A 257 -15.32 8.02 -26.88
CA GLU A 257 -15.40 9.19 -26.01
C GLU A 257 -14.79 8.95 -24.61
N LYS A 258 -14.65 7.68 -24.19
CA LYS A 258 -14.01 7.31 -22.92
C LYS A 258 -12.53 6.94 -23.07
N GLU A 259 -11.99 6.97 -24.28
CA GLU A 259 -10.63 6.53 -24.58
C GLU A 259 -9.56 7.37 -23.87
N TYR A 260 -9.89 8.62 -23.53
CA TYR A 260 -9.00 9.49 -22.75
C TYR A 260 -8.55 8.86 -21.42
N PHE A 261 -9.41 8.07 -20.78
CA PHE A 261 -9.09 7.43 -19.52
C PHE A 261 -8.02 6.34 -19.67
N PHE A 262 -8.11 5.55 -20.73
CA PHE A 262 -7.19 4.44 -21.00
C PHE A 262 -5.85 4.88 -21.62
N LYS A 263 -5.80 6.05 -22.24
CA LYS A 263 -4.59 6.66 -22.82
C LYS A 263 -3.86 7.59 -21.85
N ASN A 264 -4.33 7.70 -20.63
CA ASN A 264 -3.68 8.57 -19.65
C ASN A 264 -2.34 7.96 -19.21
N ASP A 265 -1.25 8.55 -19.66
CA ASP A 265 0.13 8.20 -19.29
C ASP A 265 0.56 8.84 -17.95
N GLY A 266 -0.40 9.21 -17.11
CA GLY A 266 -0.18 9.79 -15.79
C GLY A 266 0.59 8.85 -14.85
N LYS A 267 0.83 9.30 -13.62
CA LYS A 267 1.57 8.53 -12.60
C LYS A 267 0.95 7.15 -12.30
N GLU A 268 -0.36 7.00 -12.49
CA GLU A 268 -1.13 5.78 -12.17
C GLU A 268 -2.04 5.40 -13.36
N PRO A 269 -1.49 4.88 -14.46
CA PRO A 269 -2.29 4.48 -15.62
C PRO A 269 -3.19 3.28 -15.29
N PHE A 270 -4.33 3.16 -16.00
CA PHE A 270 -5.21 1.99 -15.89
C PHE A 270 -4.46 0.70 -16.21
N PHE A 271 -4.75 -0.37 -15.48
CA PHE A 271 -4.21 -1.70 -15.77
C PHE A 271 -5.23 -2.82 -15.57
N ILE A 272 -5.00 -3.95 -16.26
CA ILE A 272 -5.56 -5.26 -15.95
C ILE A 272 -4.41 -6.21 -15.69
N LYS A 273 -4.31 -6.75 -14.48
CA LYS A 273 -3.22 -7.64 -14.03
C LYS A 273 -3.78 -8.88 -13.35
N ASN A 274 -2.92 -9.82 -13.03
CA ASN A 274 -3.26 -10.98 -12.21
C ASN A 274 -2.53 -10.95 -10.86
N LEU A 275 -2.80 -11.93 -10.00
CA LEU A 275 -2.21 -12.02 -8.66
C LEU A 275 -0.68 -12.05 -8.65
N GLU A 276 -0.04 -12.58 -9.70
CA GLU A 276 1.42 -12.70 -9.78
C GLU A 276 2.09 -11.38 -10.23
N THR A 277 1.35 -10.51 -10.93
CA THR A 277 1.93 -9.32 -11.59
C THR A 277 1.52 -8.00 -10.95
N VAL A 278 0.66 -8.01 -9.93
CA VAL A 278 0.12 -6.79 -9.31
C VAL A 278 1.01 -6.19 -8.23
N GLN A 279 2.06 -6.90 -7.79
CA GLN A 279 2.98 -6.39 -6.77
C GLN A 279 3.68 -5.10 -7.24
N GLY A 280 3.82 -4.13 -6.34
CA GLY A 280 4.39 -2.82 -6.65
C GLY A 280 3.40 -1.80 -7.20
N ASP A 281 2.25 -2.23 -7.71
CA ASP A 281 1.20 -1.32 -8.19
C ASP A 281 0.24 -0.90 -7.08
N GLU A 282 -0.39 0.26 -7.26
CA GLU A 282 -1.46 0.76 -6.40
C GLU A 282 -2.40 1.65 -7.19
N ARG A 283 -3.69 1.65 -6.87
CA ARG A 283 -4.70 2.54 -7.46
C ARG A 283 -5.70 3.01 -6.40
N ASP A 284 -6.40 4.10 -6.70
CA ASP A 284 -7.47 4.55 -5.82
C ASP A 284 -8.56 3.48 -5.68
N THR A 285 -8.94 2.86 -6.79
CA THR A 285 -9.89 1.74 -6.81
C THR A 285 -9.27 0.51 -7.46
N ILE A 286 -9.46 -0.65 -6.83
CA ILE A 286 -9.11 -1.96 -7.39
C ILE A 286 -10.36 -2.81 -7.52
N ILE A 287 -10.63 -3.31 -8.73
CA ILE A 287 -11.68 -4.29 -8.99
C ILE A 287 -11.06 -5.68 -8.99
N PHE A 288 -11.53 -6.58 -8.14
CA PHE A 288 -11.13 -7.98 -8.13
C PHE A 288 -12.10 -8.84 -8.94
N SER A 289 -11.54 -9.72 -9.79
CA SER A 289 -12.25 -10.81 -10.44
C SER A 289 -11.80 -12.13 -9.81
N ILE A 290 -12.67 -12.75 -9.03
CA ILE A 290 -12.37 -14.05 -8.42
C ILE A 290 -12.35 -15.13 -9.50
N ALA A 291 -13.23 -15.06 -10.50
CA ALA A 291 -13.41 -15.98 -11.62
C ALA A 291 -13.89 -17.38 -11.21
N TYR A 292 -13.32 -17.96 -10.16
CA TYR A 292 -13.71 -19.27 -9.64
C TYR A 292 -15.14 -19.25 -9.15
N GLY A 293 -15.83 -20.38 -9.33
CA GLY A 293 -17.24 -20.49 -8.97
C GLY A 293 -17.79 -21.88 -9.28
N ILE A 294 -19.10 -22.00 -9.15
CA ILE A 294 -19.84 -23.22 -9.47
C ILE A 294 -19.83 -23.42 -11.00
N ASP A 295 -19.56 -24.67 -11.42
CA ASP A 295 -19.56 -25.04 -12.83
C ASP A 295 -20.98 -25.33 -13.36
N ALA A 296 -21.09 -25.62 -14.67
CA ALA A 296 -22.35 -25.94 -15.32
C ALA A 296 -23.04 -27.22 -14.77
N GLN A 297 -22.33 -28.02 -13.98
CA GLN A 297 -22.83 -29.23 -13.31
C GLN A 297 -23.19 -28.99 -11.84
N GLY A 298 -23.15 -27.73 -11.37
CA GLY A 298 -23.49 -27.38 -10.00
C GLY A 298 -22.40 -27.73 -8.98
N ARG A 299 -21.13 -27.91 -9.40
CA ARG A 299 -20.02 -28.31 -8.52
C ARG A 299 -18.99 -27.21 -8.42
N LEU A 300 -18.57 -26.91 -7.19
CA LEU A 300 -17.40 -26.05 -6.92
C LEU A 300 -16.12 -26.92 -6.85
N LEU A 301 -15.12 -26.53 -7.63
CA LEU A 301 -13.75 -27.04 -7.45
C LEU A 301 -13.04 -26.18 -6.43
N HIS A 302 -12.54 -26.81 -5.34
CA HIS A 302 -11.77 -26.14 -4.30
C HIS A 302 -10.29 -25.93 -4.69
N ASN A 303 -10.04 -25.72 -5.97
CA ASN A 303 -8.74 -25.34 -6.52
C ASN A 303 -8.82 -23.91 -7.09
N PHE A 304 -8.27 -22.97 -6.34
CA PHE A 304 -8.24 -21.54 -6.64
C PHE A 304 -6.88 -21.14 -7.25
N GLY A 305 -6.29 -22.03 -8.03
CA GLY A 305 -5.05 -21.81 -8.78
C GLY A 305 -3.88 -21.37 -7.90
N PRO A 306 -3.32 -20.15 -8.09
CA PRO A 306 -2.18 -19.68 -7.33
C PRO A 306 -2.37 -19.66 -5.82
N LEU A 307 -3.61 -19.53 -5.33
CA LEU A 307 -3.90 -19.50 -3.89
C LEU A 307 -3.79 -20.87 -3.21
N ASN A 308 -3.88 -21.96 -3.98
CA ASN A 308 -3.69 -23.30 -3.44
C ASN A 308 -2.22 -23.73 -3.36
N ARG A 309 -1.30 -22.96 -3.93
CA ARG A 309 0.13 -23.22 -3.88
C ARG A 309 0.73 -22.72 -2.56
N ILE A 310 1.91 -23.23 -2.21
CA ILE A 310 2.71 -22.68 -1.10
C ILE A 310 2.96 -21.19 -1.35
N GLY A 311 2.76 -20.35 -0.34
CA GLY A 311 2.85 -18.89 -0.49
C GLY A 311 1.64 -18.25 -1.19
N GLY A 312 0.55 -19.01 -1.40
CA GLY A 312 -0.69 -18.49 -1.98
C GLY A 312 -1.34 -17.38 -1.13
N GLU A 313 -1.21 -17.50 0.19
CA GLU A 313 -1.64 -16.48 1.16
C GLU A 313 -0.95 -15.15 0.94
N ARG A 314 0.35 -15.14 0.60
CA ARG A 314 1.11 -13.91 0.34
C ARG A 314 0.61 -13.19 -0.91
N ARG A 315 0.20 -13.94 -1.94
CA ARG A 315 -0.41 -13.38 -3.17
C ARG A 315 -1.71 -12.65 -2.86
N LEU A 316 -2.54 -13.26 -2.02
CA LEU A 316 -3.78 -12.61 -1.56
C LEU A 316 -3.47 -11.33 -0.77
N ASN A 317 -2.53 -11.40 0.19
CA ASN A 317 -2.12 -10.23 0.98
C ASN A 317 -1.63 -9.08 0.10
N VAL A 318 -0.78 -9.38 -0.88
CA VAL A 318 -0.32 -8.37 -1.85
C VAL A 318 -1.50 -7.74 -2.57
N ALA A 319 -2.41 -8.55 -3.12
CA ALA A 319 -3.53 -8.06 -3.90
C ALA A 319 -4.46 -7.16 -3.08
N VAL A 320 -4.95 -7.63 -1.92
CA VAL A 320 -5.94 -6.90 -1.10
C VAL A 320 -5.41 -5.59 -0.50
N THR A 321 -4.08 -5.39 -0.49
CA THR A 321 -3.44 -4.16 -0.01
C THR A 321 -3.11 -3.15 -1.12
N ARG A 322 -3.57 -3.36 -2.35
CA ARG A 322 -3.25 -2.47 -3.51
C ARG A 322 -4.16 -1.27 -3.66
N ALA A 323 -5.33 -1.28 -3.02
CA ALA A 323 -6.28 -0.18 -3.09
C ALA A 323 -5.96 0.93 -2.08
N LYS A 324 -6.08 2.20 -2.52
CA LYS A 324 -5.97 3.37 -1.63
C LYS A 324 -7.31 3.79 -1.05
N CYS A 325 -8.40 3.66 -1.83
CA CYS A 325 -9.73 4.14 -1.44
C CYS A 325 -10.77 3.04 -1.39
N ASN A 326 -10.81 2.18 -2.43
CA ASN A 326 -11.90 1.23 -2.60
C ASN A 326 -11.44 -0.08 -3.23
N VAL A 327 -11.90 -1.18 -2.68
CA VAL A 327 -11.86 -2.51 -3.30
C VAL A 327 -13.27 -2.87 -3.72
N GLN A 328 -13.44 -3.29 -4.97
CA GLN A 328 -14.69 -3.81 -5.52
C GLN A 328 -14.48 -5.29 -5.85
N LEU A 329 -14.94 -6.16 -4.95
CA LEU A 329 -14.78 -7.61 -5.08
C LEU A 329 -15.95 -8.20 -5.85
N VAL A 330 -15.68 -8.74 -7.03
CA VAL A 330 -16.68 -9.41 -7.88
C VAL A 330 -16.48 -10.91 -7.80
N SER A 331 -17.54 -11.64 -7.44
CA SER A 331 -17.49 -13.10 -7.26
C SER A 331 -18.81 -13.76 -7.66
N SER A 332 -18.71 -14.99 -8.15
CA SER A 332 -19.86 -15.87 -8.41
C SER A 332 -20.04 -16.94 -7.35
N MET A 333 -19.39 -16.79 -6.21
CA MET A 333 -19.52 -17.67 -5.05
C MET A 333 -19.56 -16.84 -3.77
N HIS A 334 -20.25 -17.34 -2.77
CA HIS A 334 -20.27 -16.83 -1.41
C HIS A 334 -19.16 -17.48 -0.59
N TYR A 335 -18.77 -16.84 0.53
CA TYR A 335 -17.79 -17.44 1.44
C TYR A 335 -18.23 -18.81 1.97
N THR A 336 -19.55 -19.04 2.10
CA THR A 336 -20.12 -20.32 2.55
C THR A 336 -19.92 -21.47 1.57
N ASP A 337 -19.70 -21.20 0.29
CA ASP A 337 -19.51 -22.22 -0.73
C ASP A 337 -18.13 -22.91 -0.62
N ILE A 338 -17.15 -22.24 0.01
CA ILE A 338 -15.82 -22.79 0.20
C ILE A 338 -15.79 -23.73 1.41
N ASP A 339 -15.76 -25.04 1.16
CA ASP A 339 -15.60 -26.05 2.22
C ASP A 339 -14.11 -26.34 2.46
N LEU A 340 -13.62 -25.90 3.62
CA LEU A 340 -12.23 -26.08 4.04
C LEU A 340 -11.82 -27.55 4.24
N LYS A 341 -12.78 -28.49 4.31
CA LYS A 341 -12.48 -29.92 4.33
C LYS A 341 -11.88 -30.43 3.02
N HIS A 342 -12.19 -29.73 1.92
CA HIS A 342 -11.74 -30.09 0.57
C HIS A 342 -10.48 -29.32 0.12
N THR A 343 -10.00 -28.35 0.91
CA THR A 343 -8.78 -27.61 0.61
C THR A 343 -8.06 -27.19 1.89
N PRO A 344 -6.89 -27.79 2.18
CA PRO A 344 -6.08 -27.44 3.35
C PRO A 344 -5.20 -26.18 3.10
N ALA A 345 -5.19 -25.63 1.89
CA ALA A 345 -4.32 -24.54 1.52
C ALA A 345 -4.68 -23.25 2.29
N GLU A 346 -3.69 -22.61 2.91
CA GLU A 346 -3.88 -21.38 3.69
C GLU A 346 -4.43 -20.23 2.82
N GLY A 347 -3.97 -20.11 1.57
CA GLY A 347 -4.51 -19.11 0.66
C GLY A 347 -5.99 -19.29 0.34
N ALA A 348 -6.50 -20.53 0.28
CA ALA A 348 -7.93 -20.81 0.08
C ALA A 348 -8.75 -20.51 1.35
N LYS A 349 -8.20 -20.80 2.52
CA LYS A 349 -8.82 -20.43 3.81
C LYS A 349 -8.94 -18.91 3.94
N LEU A 350 -7.87 -18.18 3.66
CA LEU A 350 -7.86 -16.72 3.71
C LEU A 350 -8.74 -16.09 2.63
N LEU A 351 -8.88 -16.71 1.44
CA LEU A 351 -9.86 -16.27 0.45
C LEU A 351 -11.28 -16.37 0.99
N ARG A 352 -11.64 -17.47 1.66
CA ARG A 352 -12.94 -17.61 2.32
C ARG A 352 -13.18 -16.53 3.36
N GLU A 353 -12.19 -16.26 4.21
CA GLU A 353 -12.26 -15.23 5.24
C GLU A 353 -12.37 -13.81 4.61
N TYR A 354 -11.68 -13.57 3.49
CA TYR A 354 -11.78 -12.30 2.80
C TYR A 354 -13.12 -12.09 2.10
N LEU A 355 -13.70 -13.16 1.54
CA LEU A 355 -15.07 -13.14 1.01
C LEU A 355 -16.09 -12.86 2.13
N ASP A 356 -15.97 -13.52 3.28
CA ASP A 356 -16.83 -13.25 4.46
C ASP A 356 -16.69 -11.78 4.90
N TYR A 357 -15.46 -11.27 4.95
CA TYR A 357 -15.21 -9.87 5.25
C TYR A 357 -15.84 -8.91 4.23
N ALA A 358 -15.74 -9.21 2.95
CA ALA A 358 -16.31 -8.39 1.89
C ALA A 358 -17.86 -8.40 1.91
N GLU A 359 -18.48 -9.56 2.22
CA GLU A 359 -19.93 -9.72 2.28
C GLU A 359 -20.54 -9.11 3.56
N ASN A 360 -19.88 -9.26 4.72
CA ASN A 360 -20.44 -8.97 6.04
C ASN A 360 -19.76 -7.80 6.76
N GLY A 361 -18.75 -7.18 6.14
CA GLY A 361 -18.06 -6.00 6.70
C GLY A 361 -17.32 -6.29 8.00
N SER A 362 -17.26 -5.28 8.88
CA SER A 362 -16.59 -5.38 10.18
C SER A 362 -17.17 -6.47 11.11
N ILE A 363 -18.44 -6.82 10.94
CA ILE A 363 -19.10 -7.87 11.74
C ILE A 363 -18.39 -9.22 11.56
N ALA A 364 -17.87 -9.52 10.37
CA ALA A 364 -17.09 -10.74 10.12
C ALA A 364 -15.78 -10.76 10.92
N LEU A 365 -15.13 -9.59 11.07
CA LEU A 365 -13.90 -9.46 11.86
C LEU A 365 -14.19 -9.51 13.36
N GLU A 366 -15.28 -8.90 13.82
CA GLU A 366 -15.70 -8.90 15.22
C GLU A 366 -16.06 -10.30 15.72
N ARG A 367 -16.72 -11.11 14.87
CA ARG A 367 -16.98 -12.54 15.18
C ARG A 367 -15.72 -13.35 15.44
N ALA A 368 -14.62 -12.97 14.79
CA ALA A 368 -13.33 -13.65 14.93
C ALA A 368 -12.48 -13.08 16.08
N ILE A 369 -12.80 -11.87 16.56
CA ILE A 369 -12.19 -11.24 17.73
C ILE A 369 -13.29 -11.26 18.80
N SER A 370 -13.17 -12.17 19.77
CA SER A 370 -14.10 -12.23 20.93
C SER A 370 -13.91 -11.01 21.83
N VAL A 371 -14.22 -9.82 21.35
CA VAL A 371 -14.21 -8.60 22.14
C VAL A 371 -15.65 -8.23 22.42
N SER A 372 -16.01 -8.25 23.70
CA SER A 372 -17.30 -7.78 24.18
C SER A 372 -17.56 -6.35 23.70
N PRO A 373 -18.77 -6.04 23.24
CA PRO A 373 -19.18 -4.68 22.87
C PRO A 373 -19.49 -3.87 24.15
N PHE A 374 -18.52 -3.73 25.04
CA PHE A 374 -18.63 -2.78 26.13
C PHE A 374 -18.00 -1.47 25.70
N GLU A 375 -18.71 -0.36 25.90
CA GLU A 375 -18.14 0.97 25.84
C GLU A 375 -16.88 0.99 26.69
N GLN A 376 -15.70 1.10 26.07
CA GLN A 376 -14.43 1.18 26.76
C GLN A 376 -14.06 2.67 26.87
N PHE A 377 -13.84 3.13 28.07
CA PHE A 377 -13.23 4.41 28.38
C PHE A 377 -11.88 4.14 29.01
N ASP A 378 -10.85 4.82 28.54
CA ASP A 378 -9.51 4.71 29.12
C ASP A 378 -9.41 5.54 30.43
N SER A 379 -10.36 6.48 30.63
CA SER A 379 -10.40 7.31 31.84
C SER A 379 -11.82 7.81 32.20
N ASP A 380 -12.05 8.11 33.50
CA ASP A 380 -13.27 8.76 33.98
C ASP A 380 -13.48 10.15 33.34
N PHE A 381 -12.40 10.78 32.87
CA PHE A 381 -12.43 12.06 32.19
C PHE A 381 -13.09 11.94 30.81
N GLU A 382 -12.74 10.92 30.04
CA GLU A 382 -13.37 10.64 28.74
C GLU A 382 -14.87 10.36 28.89
N LEU A 383 -15.25 9.57 29.92
CA LEU A 383 -16.63 9.30 30.23
C LEU A 383 -17.42 10.60 30.53
N GLU A 384 -16.86 11.47 31.33
CA GLU A 384 -17.51 12.73 31.70
C GLU A 384 -17.71 13.67 30.48
N VAL A 385 -16.74 13.74 29.59
CA VAL A 385 -16.82 14.53 28.34
C VAL A 385 -17.87 13.92 27.42
N CYS A 386 -17.88 12.60 27.26
CA CYS A 386 -18.85 11.86 26.45
C CYS A 386 -20.29 12.08 26.95
N ASP A 387 -20.52 11.88 28.23
CA ASP A 387 -21.85 12.07 28.87
C ASP A 387 -22.33 13.51 28.72
N TYR A 388 -21.43 14.47 28.85
CA TYR A 388 -21.77 15.87 28.63
C TYR A 388 -22.27 16.13 27.21
N LEU A 389 -21.56 15.67 26.18
CA LEU A 389 -21.95 15.81 24.77
C LEU A 389 -23.28 15.10 24.47
N ARG A 390 -23.44 13.86 24.97
CA ARG A 390 -24.68 13.08 24.82
C ARG A 390 -25.87 13.78 25.50
N SER A 391 -25.66 14.42 26.66
CA SER A 391 -26.69 15.20 27.35
C SER A 391 -27.15 16.42 26.54
N LYS A 392 -26.34 16.89 25.61
CA LYS A 392 -26.66 18.01 24.70
C LYS A 392 -27.24 17.54 23.35
N GLY A 393 -27.48 16.22 23.20
CA GLY A 393 -28.12 15.63 22.04
C GLY A 393 -27.16 15.26 20.90
N PHE A 394 -25.85 15.26 21.12
CA PHE A 394 -24.89 14.78 20.14
C PHE A 394 -24.73 13.26 20.18
N ALA A 395 -24.61 12.65 18.99
CA ALA A 395 -24.24 11.24 18.88
C ALA A 395 -22.72 11.12 18.93
N VAL A 396 -22.20 10.38 19.91
CA VAL A 396 -20.77 10.23 20.19
C VAL A 396 -20.44 8.77 20.38
N ASP A 397 -19.46 8.28 19.60
CA ASP A 397 -18.84 6.97 19.83
C ASP A 397 -17.51 7.15 20.57
N THR A 398 -17.16 6.14 21.34
CA THR A 398 -15.93 6.08 22.13
C THR A 398 -14.91 5.20 21.46
N GLN A 399 -13.62 5.49 21.65
CA GLN A 399 -12.50 4.68 21.19
C GLN A 399 -12.60 4.32 19.69
N VAL A 400 -12.80 5.35 18.84
CA VAL A 400 -13.02 5.18 17.40
C VAL A 400 -11.75 4.72 16.70
N GLY A 401 -11.81 3.57 16.02
CA GLY A 401 -10.71 2.91 15.30
C GLY A 401 -10.60 1.44 15.66
N CYS A 402 -10.04 0.63 14.75
CA CYS A 402 -9.94 -0.81 14.91
C CYS A 402 -8.50 -1.34 15.10
N SER A 403 -7.53 -0.46 15.23
CA SER A 403 -6.12 -0.86 15.41
C SER A 403 -5.44 -0.17 16.61
N GLY A 404 -4.13 -0.18 16.64
CA GLY A 404 -3.31 0.35 17.74
C GLY A 404 -3.40 1.86 18.01
N PHE A 405 -4.14 2.63 17.17
CA PHE A 405 -4.51 4.01 17.43
C PHE A 405 -6.03 4.17 17.39
N ARG A 406 -6.58 4.75 18.44
CA ARG A 406 -8.00 5.09 18.54
C ARG A 406 -8.13 6.55 18.90
N ILE A 407 -9.20 7.17 18.41
CA ILE A 407 -9.64 8.51 18.83
C ILE A 407 -10.52 8.33 20.04
N ASP A 408 -10.26 9.06 21.12
CA ASP A 408 -11.00 8.88 22.38
C ASP A 408 -12.51 9.05 22.18
N LEU A 409 -12.95 10.11 21.48
CA LEU A 409 -14.35 10.35 21.19
C LEU A 409 -14.54 10.83 19.74
N GLY A 410 -15.42 10.19 18.99
CA GLY A 410 -15.83 10.58 17.63
C GLY A 410 -17.26 11.13 17.61
N LEU A 411 -17.44 12.40 17.23
CA LEU A 411 -18.76 13.01 17.09
C LEU A 411 -19.32 12.71 15.70
N LYS A 412 -20.52 12.13 15.65
CA LYS A 412 -21.21 11.78 14.41
C LYS A 412 -22.02 12.94 13.84
N LEU A 413 -22.17 12.93 12.52
CA LEU A 413 -23.14 13.75 11.83
C LEU A 413 -24.56 13.20 12.12
N PRO A 414 -25.56 14.02 12.41
CA PRO A 414 -26.95 13.56 12.59
C PRO A 414 -27.42 12.74 11.39
N ASP A 415 -28.11 11.64 11.66
CA ASP A 415 -28.65 10.71 10.66
C ASP A 415 -27.60 10.08 9.70
N SER A 416 -26.33 10.02 10.11
CA SER A 416 -25.23 9.44 9.36
C SER A 416 -24.29 8.63 10.27
N SER A 417 -23.60 7.64 9.70
CA SER A 417 -22.49 6.95 10.33
C SER A 417 -21.17 7.72 10.26
N ASP A 418 -21.11 8.80 9.48
CA ASP A 418 -19.90 9.60 9.30
C ASP A 418 -19.59 10.45 10.53
N TYR A 419 -18.30 10.58 10.84
CA TYR A 419 -17.81 11.44 11.90
C TYR A 419 -17.43 12.84 11.38
N VAL A 420 -17.62 13.86 12.21
CA VAL A 420 -17.34 15.25 11.89
C VAL A 420 -16.32 15.90 12.81
N LEU A 421 -16.06 15.32 13.99
CA LEU A 421 -15.10 15.85 14.95
C LEU A 421 -14.42 14.71 15.70
N ALA A 422 -13.09 14.71 15.70
CA ALA A 422 -12.27 13.91 16.58
C ALA A 422 -11.99 14.70 17.86
N ILE A 423 -12.23 14.11 19.02
CA ILE A 423 -11.99 14.72 20.32
C ILE A 423 -11.00 13.86 21.07
N GLU A 424 -9.86 14.45 21.46
CA GLU A 424 -8.82 13.82 22.28
C GLU A 424 -8.88 14.39 23.69
N CYS A 425 -8.88 13.50 24.67
CA CYS A 425 -9.01 13.79 26.09
C CYS A 425 -7.65 13.59 26.78
N ASP A 426 -6.79 14.62 26.79
CA ASP A 426 -5.44 14.52 27.30
C ASP A 426 -5.33 14.63 28.83
N GLY A 427 -4.74 13.61 29.45
CA GLY A 427 -4.40 13.60 30.88
C GLY A 427 -3.15 14.42 31.22
N ALA A 428 -3.05 14.90 32.46
CA ALA A 428 -1.94 15.76 32.93
C ALA A 428 -0.54 15.10 32.87
N THR A 429 -0.44 13.78 32.81
CA THR A 429 0.83 13.01 32.88
C THR A 429 1.38 12.57 31.52
N TYR A 430 0.65 12.75 30.44
CA TYR A 430 0.95 12.08 29.16
C TYR A 430 2.11 12.69 28.36
N HIS A 431 2.56 13.92 28.62
CA HIS A 431 3.48 14.65 27.73
C HIS A 431 4.86 15.00 28.29
N SER A 432 5.47 14.10 29.04
CA SER A 432 6.80 14.41 29.62
C SER A 432 7.98 14.27 28.63
N SER A 433 7.82 13.62 27.48
CA SER A 433 8.91 13.44 26.51
C SER A 433 8.72 14.22 25.20
N LYS A 434 9.83 14.79 24.67
CA LYS A 434 9.86 15.51 23.40
C LYS A 434 9.37 14.63 22.23
N ASN A 435 9.70 13.35 22.26
CA ASN A 435 9.30 12.37 21.23
C ASN A 435 7.80 12.04 21.22
N ALA A 436 7.11 12.21 22.35
CA ALA A 436 5.66 12.03 22.43
C ALA A 436 4.93 13.19 21.69
N ARG A 437 5.35 14.43 21.94
CA ARG A 437 4.76 15.62 21.29
C ARG A 437 4.91 15.61 19.76
N ASP A 438 6.08 15.18 19.27
CA ASP A 438 6.30 15.11 17.82
C ASP A 438 5.43 14.01 17.18
N ARG A 439 5.21 12.89 17.86
CA ARG A 439 4.29 11.84 17.42
C ARG A 439 2.84 12.29 17.41
N ASP A 440 2.38 12.97 18.46
CA ASP A 440 1.01 13.45 18.59
C ASP A 440 0.69 14.51 17.54
N ARG A 441 1.64 15.43 17.28
CA ARG A 441 1.50 16.40 16.21
C ARG A 441 1.38 15.73 14.84
N LEU A 442 2.21 14.74 14.56
CA LEU A 442 2.17 14.01 13.30
C LEU A 442 0.84 13.25 13.14
N ARG A 443 0.34 12.63 14.21
CA ARG A 443 -0.98 11.97 14.23
C ARG A 443 -2.11 12.93 13.89
N GLN A 444 -2.14 14.06 14.55
CA GLN A 444 -3.15 15.10 14.28
C GLN A 444 -3.09 15.57 12.82
N GLU A 445 -1.88 15.87 12.28
CA GLU A 445 -1.71 16.26 10.88
C GLU A 445 -2.22 15.20 9.90
N ILE A 446 -2.04 13.90 10.21
CA ILE A 446 -2.56 12.79 9.39
C ILE A 446 -4.09 12.75 9.44
N LEU A 447 -4.69 12.80 10.63
CA LEU A 447 -6.15 12.80 10.79
C LEU A 447 -6.81 13.99 10.09
N GLU A 448 -6.23 15.18 10.22
CA GLU A 448 -6.72 16.39 9.53
C GLU A 448 -6.68 16.22 8.00
N ARG A 449 -5.62 15.61 7.46
CA ARG A 449 -5.53 15.28 6.02
C ARG A 449 -6.54 14.22 5.59
N MET A 450 -6.93 13.33 6.50
CA MET A 450 -7.99 12.34 6.27
C MET A 450 -9.41 12.92 6.40
N GLY A 451 -9.53 14.21 6.67
CA GLY A 451 -10.80 14.93 6.70
C GLY A 451 -11.42 15.08 8.08
N TRP A 452 -10.72 14.72 9.14
CA TRP A 452 -11.18 15.00 10.49
C TRP A 452 -11.01 16.48 10.84
N LYS A 453 -12.00 17.05 11.51
CA LYS A 453 -11.79 18.19 12.40
C LYS A 453 -11.30 17.67 13.72
N PHE A 454 -10.44 18.41 14.41
CA PHE A 454 -9.78 17.93 15.61
C PHE A 454 -10.01 18.91 16.77
N TYR A 455 -10.37 18.41 17.93
CA TYR A 455 -10.51 19.16 19.15
C TYR A 455 -9.81 18.44 20.32
N ARG A 456 -8.99 19.16 21.05
CA ARG A 456 -8.22 18.62 22.15
C ARG A 456 -8.64 19.25 23.45
N ILE A 457 -8.92 18.44 24.47
CA ILE A 457 -9.31 18.87 25.81
C ILE A 457 -8.27 18.38 26.79
N TRP A 458 -7.77 19.31 27.60
CA TRP A 458 -6.88 18.96 28.70
C TRP A 458 -7.67 18.70 29.97
N SER A 459 -7.40 17.62 30.66
CA SER A 459 -8.07 17.29 31.94
C SER A 459 -7.91 18.41 32.99
N THR A 460 -6.72 19.06 33.01
CA THR A 460 -6.47 20.20 33.91
C THR A 460 -7.39 21.39 33.64
N ASP A 461 -7.67 21.67 32.37
CA ASP A 461 -8.52 22.80 31.97
C ASP A 461 -9.99 22.46 32.19
N TRP A 462 -10.40 21.22 31.89
CA TRP A 462 -11.73 20.72 32.14
C TRP A 462 -12.12 20.82 33.63
N PHE A 463 -11.24 20.35 34.53
CA PHE A 463 -11.56 20.36 35.97
C PHE A 463 -11.40 21.74 36.62
N ARG A 464 -10.51 22.61 36.10
CA ARG A 464 -10.31 23.96 36.67
C ARG A 464 -11.34 24.98 36.15
N ASN A 465 -11.70 24.91 34.88
CA ASN A 465 -12.57 25.89 34.21
C ASN A 465 -13.73 25.22 33.48
N LYS A 466 -14.37 24.26 34.11
CA LYS A 466 -15.37 23.36 33.53
C LYS A 466 -16.41 24.06 32.64
N SER A 467 -17.04 25.15 33.14
CA SER A 467 -18.07 25.85 32.37
C SER A 467 -17.56 26.50 31.08
N VAL A 468 -16.32 26.96 31.10
CA VAL A 468 -15.70 27.59 29.93
C VAL A 468 -15.33 26.53 28.88
N GLU A 469 -14.73 25.43 29.33
CA GLU A 469 -14.34 24.32 28.42
C GLU A 469 -15.56 23.60 27.84
N GLN A 470 -16.61 23.42 28.64
CA GLN A 470 -17.90 22.91 28.15
C GLN A 470 -18.52 23.79 27.06
N LEU A 471 -18.45 25.12 27.23
CA LEU A 471 -18.95 26.03 26.20
C LEU A 471 -18.13 25.96 24.90
N ARG A 472 -16.80 25.99 25.02
CA ARG A 472 -15.89 25.84 23.87
C ARG A 472 -16.10 24.53 23.11
N LEU A 473 -16.24 23.41 23.84
CA LEU A 473 -16.52 22.13 23.26
C LEU A 473 -17.85 22.10 22.50
N LEU A 474 -18.91 22.69 23.07
CA LEU A 474 -20.21 22.80 22.39
C LEU A 474 -20.15 23.67 21.14
N GLU A 475 -19.41 24.78 21.17
CA GLU A 475 -19.20 25.62 19.99
C GLU A 475 -18.47 24.87 18.89
N ALA A 476 -17.40 24.13 19.25
CA ALA A 476 -16.65 23.29 18.30
C ALA A 476 -17.51 22.15 17.72
N ALA A 477 -18.30 21.47 18.56
CA ALA A 477 -19.22 20.41 18.14
C ALA A 477 -20.31 20.94 17.19
N ALA A 478 -20.93 22.07 17.56
CA ALA A 478 -21.96 22.73 16.75
C ALA A 478 -21.42 23.24 15.41
N ASP A 479 -20.20 23.81 15.40
CA ASP A 479 -19.53 24.21 14.15
C ASP A 479 -19.21 22.99 13.28
N ALA A 480 -18.72 21.93 13.87
CA ALA A 480 -18.37 20.71 13.12
C ALA A 480 -19.60 20.11 12.41
N VAL A 481 -20.75 20.09 13.09
CA VAL A 481 -22.01 19.59 12.51
C VAL A 481 -22.55 20.56 11.43
N LYS A 482 -22.49 21.88 11.64
CA LYS A 482 -22.95 22.87 10.64
C LYS A 482 -22.10 22.92 9.40
N ASN A 483 -20.80 22.76 9.56
CA ASN A 483 -19.81 22.86 8.52
C ASN A 483 -19.02 21.55 8.41
N PRO A 484 -19.65 20.41 8.02
CA PRO A 484 -18.93 19.15 7.87
C PRO A 484 -17.84 19.33 6.82
N THR A 485 -16.68 18.73 7.05
CA THR A 485 -15.56 18.81 6.10
C THR A 485 -16.01 18.26 4.76
N LYS A 486 -16.11 19.10 3.75
CA LYS A 486 -16.29 18.66 2.37
C LYS A 486 -14.96 18.05 1.95
N THR A 487 -14.83 16.75 2.12
CA THR A 487 -13.63 16.04 1.72
C THR A 487 -13.64 15.88 0.20
N GLU A 488 -13.28 16.93 -0.53
CA GLU A 488 -12.50 16.73 -1.75
C GLU A 488 -11.16 16.21 -1.27
N VAL A 489 -10.98 14.91 -1.32
CA VAL A 489 -9.70 14.26 -0.97
C VAL A 489 -8.71 14.70 -2.03
N LYS A 490 -7.96 15.78 -1.74
CA LYS A 490 -6.79 16.11 -2.54
C LYS A 490 -5.87 14.90 -2.51
N PRO A 491 -5.30 14.48 -3.64
CA PRO A 491 -4.31 13.43 -3.66
C PRO A 491 -3.26 13.74 -2.60
N VAL A 492 -2.94 12.78 -1.76
CA VAL A 492 -1.77 12.90 -0.90
C VAL A 492 -0.59 12.86 -1.85
N ASP A 493 -0.05 14.02 -2.20
CA ASP A 493 1.25 14.08 -2.84
C ASP A 493 2.24 13.44 -1.87
N SER A 494 2.68 12.25 -2.23
CA SER A 494 3.62 11.43 -1.47
C SER A 494 5.05 11.98 -1.52
N GLN A 495 5.20 13.28 -1.73
CA GLN A 495 6.46 14.02 -1.51
C GLN A 495 6.14 15.48 -1.20
N PRO A 496 6.85 16.13 -0.28
CA PRO A 496 6.95 17.57 -0.31
C PRO A 496 7.65 17.92 -1.62
N THR A 497 6.90 18.31 -2.63
CA THR A 497 7.44 19.00 -3.80
C THR A 497 7.95 20.34 -3.32
N GLU A 498 9.18 20.37 -2.80
CA GLU A 498 9.99 21.56 -2.96
C GLU A 498 10.19 21.68 -4.47
N THR A 499 9.41 22.53 -5.09
CA THR A 499 9.66 23.03 -6.43
C THR A 499 11.09 23.57 -6.43
N PHE A 500 12.00 22.81 -7.02
CA PHE A 500 13.27 23.38 -7.44
C PHE A 500 12.92 24.36 -8.57
N GLU A 501 12.87 25.65 -8.24
CA GLU A 501 12.95 26.66 -9.28
C GLU A 501 14.22 26.36 -10.08
N GLU A 502 14.03 26.03 -11.34
CA GLU A 502 15.10 26.04 -12.32
C GLU A 502 15.67 27.45 -12.36
N VAL A 503 16.77 27.67 -11.67
CA VAL A 503 17.61 28.83 -11.93
C VAL A 503 18.33 28.51 -13.24
N ALA A 504 17.73 28.97 -14.32
CA ALA A 504 18.40 29.09 -15.61
C ALA A 504 19.63 29.98 -15.45
N VAL A 505 20.81 29.42 -15.72
CA VAL A 505 22.02 30.11 -16.15
C VAL A 505 22.58 29.35 -17.33
#